data_9785768ff7b422ed4a55d2f91fb966e0
#
_entry.id   9785768ff7b422ed4a55d2f91fb966e0
#
_cell.length_a   1.000
_cell.length_b   1.000
_cell.length_c   1.000
_cell.angle_alpha   90.00
_cell.angle_beta   90.00
_cell.angle_gamma   90.00
#
_symmetry.space_group_name_H-M   'P 1'
#
loop_
_entity.id
_entity.type
_entity.pdbx_description
1 polymer ?
#
loop_
_entity_poly.entity_id
_entity_poly.type
_entity_poly.pdbx_seq_one_letter_code
_entity_poly.pdbx_strand_id
1 'polypeptide(L)'
;MIDTHAHIYGSEFASEQAELVQRCKDAGVSHVILPNVDEESLAEIKLFHEKFPDFTSMMVGIHPTSIGEDYQRLLDLFDAEVSTGKYIAIGETGLDLYWDKTFLEQQKISFEHHIDVALSKDLPICIHCRESYAEIIDSLKKFKGKPLRGVVHAFS
;
A
#
# COMPACT_ATOMS: atom_id res chain seq x y z
N MET A 1 -8.63 12.02 -15.22
CA MET A 1 -8.34 10.60 -14.85
C MET A 1 -7.75 10.59 -13.45
N ILE A 2 -8.09 9.58 -12.63
CA ILE A 2 -7.43 9.35 -11.32
C ILE A 2 -6.46 8.18 -11.51
N ASP A 3 -5.21 8.37 -11.12
CA ASP A 3 -4.24 7.28 -11.01
C ASP A 3 -4.34 6.71 -9.59
N THR A 4 -4.74 5.45 -9.47
CA THR A 4 -5.00 4.83 -8.17
C THR A 4 -3.79 4.15 -7.55
N HIS A 5 -2.62 4.17 -8.24
CA HIS A 5 -1.41 3.52 -7.74
C HIS A 5 -0.16 4.03 -8.45
N ALA A 6 0.55 5.00 -7.85
CA ALA A 6 1.82 5.47 -8.40
C ALA A 6 2.81 5.91 -7.31
N HIS A 7 4.06 5.45 -7.44
CA HIS A 7 5.16 5.73 -6.52
C HIS A 7 5.94 7.00 -6.93
N ILE A 8 5.23 8.10 -7.22
CA ILE A 8 5.83 9.36 -7.70
C ILE A 8 6.49 10.21 -6.60
N TYR A 9 6.48 9.72 -5.39
CA TYR A 9 7.07 10.37 -4.21
C TYR A 9 8.55 10.02 -3.99
N GLY A 10 9.06 8.97 -4.64
CA GLY A 10 10.38 8.42 -4.41
C GLY A 10 11.51 9.43 -4.57
N SER A 11 12.61 9.15 -3.88
CA SER A 11 13.81 10.01 -3.85
C SER A 11 14.41 10.28 -5.23
N GLU A 12 14.21 9.37 -6.20
CA GLU A 12 14.62 9.54 -7.60
C GLU A 12 13.95 10.74 -8.28
N PHE A 13 12.76 11.16 -7.81
CA PHE A 13 12.03 12.33 -8.33
C PHE A 13 12.23 13.60 -7.48
N ALA A 14 13.03 13.56 -6.41
CA ALA A 14 13.12 14.63 -5.42
C ALA A 14 13.43 16.01 -6.02
N SER A 15 14.24 16.07 -7.10
CA SER A 15 14.63 17.32 -7.76
C SER A 15 13.57 17.86 -8.73
N GLU A 16 12.58 17.06 -9.15
CA GLU A 16 11.61 17.42 -10.20
C GLU A 16 10.16 17.19 -9.82
N GLN A 17 9.85 17.02 -8.54
CA GLN A 17 8.49 16.68 -8.06
C GLN A 17 7.40 17.64 -8.58
N ALA A 18 7.67 18.96 -8.60
CA ALA A 18 6.70 19.94 -9.10
C ALA A 18 6.47 19.80 -10.61
N GLU A 19 7.53 19.56 -11.37
CA GLU A 19 7.45 19.35 -12.83
C GLU A 19 6.75 18.03 -13.14
N LEU A 20 7.01 16.99 -12.36
CA LEU A 20 6.34 15.69 -12.48
C LEU A 20 4.84 15.83 -12.27
N VAL A 21 4.42 16.51 -11.20
CA VAL A 21 3.00 16.80 -10.93
C VAL A 21 2.37 17.61 -12.07
N GLN A 22 3.10 18.58 -12.62
CA GLN A 22 2.59 19.37 -13.74
C GLN A 22 2.43 18.50 -15.00
N ARG A 23 3.40 17.64 -15.33
CA ARG A 23 3.28 16.66 -16.44
C ARG A 23 2.08 15.73 -16.28
N CYS A 24 1.81 15.25 -15.05
CA CYS A 24 0.63 14.44 -14.76
C CYS A 24 -0.67 15.22 -15.06
N LYS A 25 -0.76 16.48 -14.61
CA LYS A 25 -1.93 17.34 -14.85
C LYS A 25 -2.12 17.62 -16.34
N ASP A 26 -1.05 17.91 -17.08
CA ASP A 26 -1.08 18.15 -18.52
C ASP A 26 -1.51 16.90 -19.30
N ALA A 27 -1.19 15.70 -18.80
CA ALA A 27 -1.67 14.42 -19.31
C ALA A 27 -3.12 14.08 -18.90
N GLY A 28 -3.81 14.97 -18.17
CA GLY A 28 -5.19 14.79 -17.74
C GLY A 28 -5.37 13.96 -16.47
N VAL A 29 -4.30 13.72 -15.70
CA VAL A 29 -4.40 13.13 -14.36
C VAL A 29 -4.83 14.21 -13.38
N SER A 30 -5.96 14.02 -12.74
CA SER A 30 -6.52 14.97 -11.79
C SER A 30 -6.17 14.66 -10.34
N HIS A 31 -5.82 13.42 -10.04
CA HIS A 31 -5.48 12.95 -8.69
C HIS A 31 -4.66 11.67 -8.73
N VAL A 32 -3.79 11.48 -7.74
CA VAL A 32 -2.94 10.29 -7.60
C VAL A 32 -3.07 9.73 -6.18
N ILE A 33 -3.21 8.41 -6.07
CA ILE A 33 -3.18 7.72 -4.78
C ILE A 33 -1.80 7.07 -4.62
N LEU A 34 -1.13 7.41 -3.51
CA LEU A 34 0.26 7.03 -3.23
C LEU A 34 0.28 5.78 -2.35
N PRO A 35 0.73 4.61 -2.86
CA PRO A 35 0.83 3.41 -2.07
C PRO A 35 2.09 3.42 -1.21
N ASN A 36 1.99 2.89 0.02
CA ASN A 36 3.12 2.73 0.91
C ASN A 36 3.80 1.37 0.71
N VAL A 37 5.10 1.32 0.82
CA VAL A 37 5.92 0.10 0.70
C VAL A 37 6.49 -0.31 2.06
N ASP A 38 7.14 0.64 2.75
CA ASP A 38 7.88 0.44 3.98
C ASP A 38 7.93 1.72 4.83
N GLU A 39 8.74 1.70 5.87
CA GLU A 39 8.91 2.84 6.78
C GLU A 39 9.57 4.05 6.11
N GLU A 40 10.53 3.83 5.19
CA GLU A 40 11.22 4.90 4.46
C GLU A 40 10.25 5.58 3.47
N SER A 41 9.57 4.81 2.66
CA SER A 41 8.57 5.29 1.71
C SER A 41 7.41 6.00 2.38
N LEU A 42 7.04 5.61 3.60
CA LEU A 42 6.01 6.29 4.38
C LEU A 42 6.41 7.73 4.72
N ALA A 43 7.67 7.97 5.07
CA ALA A 43 8.16 9.33 5.31
C ALA A 43 8.15 10.17 4.02
N GLU A 44 8.58 9.58 2.90
CA GLU A 44 8.56 10.23 1.58
C GLU A 44 7.14 10.59 1.13
N ILE A 45 6.18 9.67 1.28
CA ILE A 45 4.76 9.88 0.97
C ILE A 45 4.19 11.07 1.74
N LYS A 46 4.45 11.15 3.04
CA LYS A 46 3.97 12.26 3.89
C LYS A 46 4.52 13.59 3.41
N LEU A 47 5.83 13.67 3.14
CA LEU A 47 6.46 14.88 2.63
C LEU A 47 5.93 15.28 1.24
N PHE A 48 5.69 14.31 0.37
CA PHE A 48 5.13 14.56 -0.96
C PHE A 48 3.68 15.04 -0.87
N HIS A 49 2.86 14.39 -0.03
CA HIS A 49 1.48 14.78 0.18
C HIS A 49 1.35 16.18 0.80
N GLU A 50 2.22 16.54 1.74
CA GLU A 50 2.27 17.90 2.31
C GLU A 50 2.53 18.98 1.27
N LYS A 51 3.32 18.68 0.23
CA LYS A 51 3.58 19.62 -0.88
C LYS A 51 2.42 19.69 -1.88
N PHE A 52 1.67 18.59 -2.06
CA PHE A 52 0.65 18.48 -3.10
C PHE A 52 -0.68 17.88 -2.56
N PRO A 53 -1.25 18.46 -1.49
CA PRO A 53 -2.40 17.87 -0.79
C PRO A 53 -3.66 17.77 -1.66
N ASP A 54 -3.87 18.73 -2.56
CA ASP A 54 -5.04 18.73 -3.46
C ASP A 54 -4.90 17.75 -4.63
N PHE A 55 -3.68 17.26 -4.88
CA PHE A 55 -3.38 16.36 -6.01
C PHE A 55 -3.20 14.91 -5.58
N THR A 56 -3.00 14.65 -4.29
CA THR A 56 -2.66 13.32 -3.81
C THR A 56 -3.54 12.85 -2.66
N SER A 57 -3.62 11.54 -2.49
CA SER A 57 -4.10 10.86 -1.27
C SER A 57 -3.14 9.74 -0.92
N MET A 58 -3.11 9.35 0.35
CA MET A 58 -2.16 8.36 0.85
C MET A 58 -2.85 7.04 1.19
N MET A 59 -2.18 5.94 0.88
CA MET A 59 -2.42 4.63 1.50
C MET A 59 -1.38 4.39 2.60
N VAL A 60 -1.64 3.43 3.48
CA VAL A 60 -0.69 2.92 4.45
C VAL A 60 -0.74 1.39 4.47
N GLY A 61 0.42 0.77 4.41
CA GLY A 61 0.57 -0.68 4.41
C GLY A 61 2.03 -1.08 4.48
N ILE A 62 2.27 -2.38 4.51
CA ILE A 62 3.61 -2.97 4.44
C ILE A 62 3.63 -3.89 3.23
N HIS A 63 4.46 -3.53 2.25
CA HIS A 63 4.64 -4.35 1.05
C HIS A 63 5.27 -5.69 1.43
N PRO A 64 4.85 -6.82 0.81
CA PRO A 64 5.35 -8.14 1.19
C PRO A 64 6.88 -8.30 1.08
N THR A 65 7.53 -7.60 0.16
CA THR A 65 9.00 -7.64 0.04
C THR A 65 9.73 -6.95 1.21
N SER A 66 9.04 -6.16 2.01
CA SER A 66 9.58 -5.53 3.22
C SER A 66 9.37 -6.38 4.49
N ILE A 67 8.67 -7.52 4.37
CA ILE A 67 8.42 -8.43 5.49
C ILE A 67 9.64 -9.32 5.73
N GLY A 68 10.18 -9.28 6.95
CA GLY A 68 11.31 -10.06 7.43
C GLY A 68 11.10 -10.60 8.83
N GLU A 69 12.21 -10.86 9.53
CA GLU A 69 12.16 -11.35 10.92
C GLU A 69 11.52 -10.34 11.89
N ASP A 70 11.64 -9.04 11.60
CA ASP A 70 11.12 -7.95 12.42
C ASP A 70 9.69 -7.53 12.05
N TYR A 71 8.95 -8.37 11.33
CA TYR A 71 7.60 -8.06 10.83
C TYR A 71 6.65 -7.57 11.92
N GLN A 72 6.78 -8.05 13.16
CA GLN A 72 5.93 -7.61 14.26
C GLN A 72 6.13 -6.11 14.57
N ARG A 73 7.38 -5.64 14.59
CA ARG A 73 7.69 -4.21 14.76
C ARG A 73 7.05 -3.38 13.65
N LEU A 74 7.09 -3.89 12.41
CA LEU A 74 6.47 -3.19 11.28
C LEU A 74 4.94 -3.13 11.41
N LEU A 75 4.30 -4.19 11.91
CA LEU A 75 2.86 -4.19 12.19
C LEU A 75 2.49 -3.18 13.29
N ASP A 76 3.29 -3.08 14.35
CA ASP A 76 3.07 -2.09 15.42
C ASP A 76 3.17 -0.65 14.88
N LEU A 77 4.12 -0.38 13.98
CA LEU A 77 4.25 0.92 13.29
C LEU A 77 3.05 1.19 12.37
N PHE A 78 2.64 0.18 11.60
CA PHE A 78 1.45 0.28 10.74
C PHE A 78 0.20 0.62 11.55
N ASP A 79 -0.05 -0.06 12.66
CA ASP A 79 -1.20 0.19 13.51
C ASP A 79 -1.19 1.61 14.11
N ALA A 80 -0.02 2.09 14.52
CA ALA A 80 0.14 3.45 15.00
C ALA A 80 -0.20 4.47 13.89
N GLU A 81 0.27 4.25 12.67
CA GLU A 81 0.01 5.14 11.53
C GLU A 81 -1.47 5.15 11.11
N VAL A 82 -2.08 3.98 10.96
CA VAL A 82 -3.52 3.87 10.64
C VAL A 82 -4.38 4.63 11.65
N SER A 83 -3.98 4.62 12.92
CA SER A 83 -4.70 5.30 14.00
C SER A 83 -4.75 6.82 13.84
N THR A 84 -3.88 7.41 13.03
CA THR A 84 -3.89 8.86 12.72
C THR A 84 -5.09 9.29 11.88
N GLY A 85 -5.74 8.36 11.17
CA GLY A 85 -6.92 8.62 10.33
C GLY A 85 -6.63 9.42 9.04
N LYS A 86 -5.36 9.50 8.61
CA LYS A 86 -4.93 10.30 7.45
C LYS A 86 -4.99 9.55 6.11
N TYR A 87 -5.29 8.26 6.13
CA TYR A 87 -5.18 7.38 4.97
C TYR A 87 -6.56 7.01 4.43
N ILE A 88 -6.65 6.91 3.09
CA ILE A 88 -7.90 6.59 2.40
C ILE A 88 -8.04 5.10 2.06
N ALA A 89 -6.95 4.35 2.17
CA ALA A 89 -6.91 2.91 1.87
C ALA A 89 -5.78 2.24 2.64
N ILE A 90 -5.88 0.94 2.83
CA ILE A 90 -4.82 0.07 3.33
C ILE A 90 -4.04 -0.47 2.14
N GLY A 91 -2.74 -0.27 2.11
CA GLY A 91 -1.87 -0.76 1.03
C GLY A 91 -0.59 0.07 0.80
N GLU A 92 0.32 -0.52 0.08
CA GLU A 92 0.24 -1.80 -0.61
C GLU A 92 0.58 -2.95 0.36
N THR A 93 -0.14 -4.05 0.30
CA THR A 93 0.07 -5.24 1.14
C THR A 93 -0.32 -6.49 0.37
N GLY A 94 0.10 -7.65 0.80
CA GLY A 94 -0.21 -8.91 0.10
C GLY A 94 0.93 -9.90 0.17
N LEU A 95 1.15 -10.66 -0.92
CA LEU A 95 2.19 -11.68 -0.99
C LEU A 95 3.03 -11.55 -2.26
N ASP A 96 4.35 -11.73 -2.11
CA ASP A 96 5.31 -11.78 -3.22
C ASP A 96 6.18 -13.03 -3.05
N LEU A 97 6.05 -13.99 -3.97
CA LEU A 97 6.81 -15.23 -3.98
C LEU A 97 7.83 -15.27 -5.14
N TYR A 98 8.01 -14.16 -5.83
CA TYR A 98 8.98 -14.04 -6.91
C TYR A 98 10.41 -13.85 -6.38
N TRP A 99 10.59 -12.91 -5.44
CA TRP A 99 11.92 -12.55 -4.94
C TRP A 99 12.41 -13.49 -3.84
N ASP A 100 11.62 -13.70 -2.81
CA ASP A 100 11.99 -14.52 -1.66
C ASP A 100 10.74 -15.19 -1.06
N LYS A 101 10.87 -16.49 -0.75
CA LYS A 101 9.81 -17.30 -0.13
C LYS A 101 10.06 -17.59 1.35
N THR A 102 11.22 -17.14 1.87
CA THR A 102 11.66 -17.42 3.25
C THR A 102 10.63 -16.97 4.27
N PHE A 103 10.04 -15.79 4.06
CA PHE A 103 9.11 -15.16 5.00
C PHE A 103 7.63 -15.29 4.60
N LEU A 104 7.27 -16.33 3.84
CA LEU A 104 5.89 -16.52 3.38
C LEU A 104 4.87 -16.51 4.52
N GLU A 105 5.14 -17.20 5.63
CA GLU A 105 4.20 -17.23 6.76
C GLU A 105 4.07 -15.85 7.43
N GLN A 106 5.16 -15.10 7.55
CA GLN A 106 5.15 -13.73 8.06
C GLN A 106 4.39 -12.78 7.10
N GLN A 107 4.57 -12.94 5.79
CA GLN A 107 3.79 -12.21 4.78
C GLN A 107 2.30 -12.49 4.92
N LYS A 108 1.89 -13.77 5.11
CA LYS A 108 0.49 -14.14 5.34
C LYS A 108 -0.07 -13.50 6.61
N ILE A 109 0.67 -13.57 7.72
CA ILE A 109 0.27 -12.95 8.99
C ILE A 109 0.07 -11.44 8.78
N SER A 110 1.03 -10.78 8.14
CA SER A 110 0.94 -9.36 7.83
C SER A 110 -0.27 -9.04 6.95
N PHE A 111 -0.45 -9.77 5.85
CA PHE A 111 -1.58 -9.56 4.94
C PHE A 111 -2.93 -9.73 5.62
N GLU A 112 -3.11 -10.77 6.42
CA GLU A 112 -4.34 -11.03 7.16
C GLU A 112 -4.60 -9.95 8.22
N HIS A 113 -3.56 -9.46 8.89
CA HIS A 113 -3.67 -8.31 9.81
C HIS A 113 -4.14 -7.04 9.08
N HIS A 114 -3.57 -6.73 7.91
CA HIS A 114 -4.00 -5.60 7.09
C HIS A 114 -5.47 -5.73 6.65
N ILE A 115 -5.96 -6.94 6.35
CA ILE A 115 -7.37 -7.18 6.03
C ILE A 115 -8.26 -6.89 7.25
N ASP A 116 -7.89 -7.37 8.44
CA ASP A 116 -8.66 -7.11 9.66
C ASP A 116 -8.73 -5.61 9.97
N VAL A 117 -7.63 -4.88 9.80
CA VAL A 117 -7.59 -3.42 9.96
C VAL A 117 -8.45 -2.72 8.91
N ALA A 118 -8.35 -3.12 7.64
CA ALA A 118 -9.18 -2.57 6.56
C ALA A 118 -10.69 -2.73 6.86
N LEU A 119 -11.09 -3.91 7.33
CA LEU A 119 -12.47 -4.20 7.75
C LEU A 119 -12.89 -3.35 8.95
N SER A 120 -12.04 -3.24 9.97
CA SER A 120 -12.34 -2.50 11.21
C SER A 120 -12.48 -1.00 10.99
N LYS A 121 -11.76 -0.45 10.02
CA LYS A 121 -11.75 0.98 9.67
C LYS A 121 -12.66 1.32 8.50
N ASP A 122 -13.33 0.34 7.91
CA ASP A 122 -14.12 0.47 6.68
C ASP A 122 -13.32 1.12 5.53
N LEU A 123 -12.04 0.77 5.41
CA LEU A 123 -11.15 1.22 4.33
C LEU A 123 -11.01 0.17 3.23
N PRO A 124 -10.88 0.57 1.96
CA PRO A 124 -10.52 -0.36 0.90
C PRO A 124 -9.07 -0.82 1.05
N ILE A 125 -8.77 -2.00 0.47
CA ILE A 125 -7.41 -2.57 0.47
C ILE A 125 -6.83 -2.65 -0.93
N CYS A 126 -5.55 -2.33 -1.08
CA CYS A 126 -4.76 -2.51 -2.30
C CYS A 126 -3.81 -3.69 -2.12
N ILE A 127 -4.07 -4.77 -2.86
CA ILE A 127 -3.40 -6.06 -2.69
C ILE A 127 -2.34 -6.25 -3.77
N HIS A 128 -1.10 -6.43 -3.34
CA HIS A 128 0.00 -6.93 -4.16
C HIS A 128 -0.10 -8.44 -4.33
N CYS A 129 0.02 -8.94 -5.54
CA CYS A 129 -0.02 -10.36 -5.84
C CYS A 129 1.00 -10.69 -6.93
N ARG A 130 2.12 -11.29 -6.56
CA ARG A 130 3.15 -11.72 -7.51
C ARG A 130 3.58 -13.16 -7.23
N GLU A 131 3.33 -14.06 -8.20
CA GLU A 131 3.54 -15.51 -8.07
C GLU A 131 2.92 -16.14 -6.80
N SER A 132 1.84 -15.54 -6.27
CA SER A 132 1.25 -15.89 -4.97
C SER A 132 -0.29 -15.98 -5.00
N TYR A 133 -0.85 -16.19 -6.19
CA TYR A 133 -2.31 -16.15 -6.36
C TYR A 133 -3.07 -17.15 -5.49
N ALA A 134 -2.58 -18.39 -5.40
CA ALA A 134 -3.22 -19.43 -4.59
C ALA A 134 -3.22 -19.05 -3.09
N GLU A 135 -2.10 -18.56 -2.60
CA GLU A 135 -1.91 -18.14 -1.20
C GLU A 135 -2.75 -16.91 -0.85
N ILE A 136 -2.85 -15.93 -1.76
CA ILE A 136 -3.76 -14.77 -1.61
C ILE A 136 -5.20 -15.25 -1.49
N ILE A 137 -5.65 -16.14 -2.38
CA ILE A 137 -7.02 -16.67 -2.35
C ILE A 137 -7.27 -17.45 -1.06
N ASP A 138 -6.30 -18.21 -0.58
CA ASP A 138 -6.46 -19.00 0.66
C ASP A 138 -6.56 -18.08 1.89
N SER A 139 -5.78 -17.00 1.96
CA SER A 139 -5.93 -15.99 3.00
C SER A 139 -7.30 -15.28 2.91
N LEU A 140 -7.71 -14.85 1.71
CA LEU A 140 -9.01 -14.17 1.51
C LEU A 140 -10.22 -15.06 1.86
N LYS A 141 -10.13 -16.38 1.70
CA LYS A 141 -11.20 -17.31 2.10
C LYS A 141 -11.55 -17.23 3.59
N LYS A 142 -10.59 -16.89 4.45
CA LYS A 142 -10.81 -16.71 5.90
C LYS A 142 -11.78 -15.56 6.19
N PHE A 143 -11.87 -14.60 5.28
CA PHE A 143 -12.70 -13.41 5.38
C PHE A 143 -13.98 -13.49 4.55
N LYS A 144 -14.33 -14.67 4.04
CA LYS A 144 -15.53 -14.87 3.23
C LYS A 144 -16.79 -14.38 3.96
N GLY A 145 -17.59 -13.56 3.28
CA GLY A 145 -18.81 -12.97 3.84
C GLY A 145 -18.58 -11.68 4.65
N LYS A 146 -17.35 -11.24 4.83
CA LYS A 146 -17.05 -9.90 5.37
C LYS A 146 -17.17 -8.84 4.25
N PRO A 147 -17.50 -7.58 4.56
CA PRO A 147 -17.65 -6.52 3.57
C PRO A 147 -16.30 -5.94 3.10
N LEU A 148 -15.31 -6.80 2.84
CA LEU A 148 -14.01 -6.39 2.32
C LEU A 148 -14.17 -5.87 0.89
N ARG A 149 -13.57 -4.72 0.60
CA ARG A 149 -13.53 -4.12 -0.73
C ARG A 149 -12.11 -3.65 -1.05
N GLY A 150 -11.75 -3.66 -2.31
CA GLY A 150 -10.42 -3.24 -2.74
C GLY A 150 -10.07 -3.68 -4.15
N VAL A 151 -8.80 -3.64 -4.46
CA VAL A 151 -8.25 -4.01 -5.76
C VAL A 151 -7.07 -4.96 -5.59
N VAL A 152 -6.84 -5.81 -6.57
CA VAL A 152 -5.59 -6.56 -6.73
C VAL A 152 -4.74 -5.80 -7.74
N HIS A 153 -3.61 -5.27 -7.29
CA HIS A 153 -2.67 -4.51 -8.10
C HIS A 153 -1.66 -5.44 -8.76
N ALA A 154 -1.21 -5.08 -9.98
CA ALA A 154 -0.22 -5.83 -10.77
C ALA A 154 -0.51 -7.34 -10.83
N PHE A 155 -1.76 -7.67 -11.05
CA PHE A 155 -2.22 -9.04 -11.18
C PHE A 155 -1.62 -9.69 -12.43
N SER A 156 -0.68 -10.62 -12.25
CA SER A 156 0.03 -11.36 -13.33
C SER A 156 0.20 -12.84 -13.00
#